data_a4590e75f1a0fede0ee5356cfafa7ec3
#
_entry.id   a4590e75f1a0fede0ee5356cfafa7ec3
#
_cell.length_a   1.000
_cell.length_b   1.000
_cell.length_c   1.000
_cell.angle_alpha   90.00
_cell.angle_beta   90.00
_cell.angle_gamma   90.00
#
_symmetry.space_group_name_H-M   'P 1'
#
loop_
_entity.id
_entity.type
_entity.pdbx_description
1 polymer ?
#
loop_
_entity_poly.entity_id
_entity_poly.type
_entity_poly.pdbx_seq_one_letter_code
_entity_poly.pdbx_strand_id
1 'polypeptide(L)'
;MREECGETGEFQDKKGYQDMPDFDEKEHFYFDDEEMGIHPLTSHPYFRNYFSDEIYYDTCDEEAPFGSDEGHDALMELQDLLRKNPQANVCEFPNKLIEKDWELTYLPPAPNQSDEELRAQVEQEYNGLPGDQELLQTDQIILATALGQIKITGKLNTELKSLAFASLERMERMYRLIWGWENEQSHYHIGKMREDLNKFMKEIN
;
A
#
# COMPACT_ATOMS: atom_id res chain seq x y z
N MET A 1 -5.33 25.60 2.99
CA MET A 1 -4.46 26.20 1.96
C MET A 1 -3.87 25.02 1.23
N ARG A 2 -4.36 24.68 0.04
CA ARG A 2 -3.85 23.53 -0.73
C ARG A 2 -2.44 23.88 -1.20
N GLU A 3 -1.44 23.14 -0.78
CA GLU A 3 -0.12 23.17 -1.40
C GLU A 3 -0.25 22.61 -2.82
N GLU A 4 0.28 23.34 -3.79
CA GLU A 4 0.26 22.91 -5.18
C GLU A 4 1.19 21.70 -5.34
N CYS A 5 0.62 20.53 -5.63
CA CYS A 5 1.41 19.38 -6.10
C CYS A 5 2.18 19.80 -7.36
N GLY A 6 3.50 19.72 -7.30
CA GLY A 6 4.37 20.09 -8.42
C GLY A 6 4.08 19.22 -9.65
N GLU A 7 4.21 19.83 -10.85
CA GLU A 7 4.01 19.17 -12.13
C GLU A 7 4.85 17.89 -12.25
N THR A 8 4.18 16.77 -12.53
CA THR A 8 4.81 15.47 -12.82
C THR A 8 5.67 15.58 -14.08
N GLY A 9 6.97 15.56 -13.92
CA GLY A 9 7.93 15.54 -15.04
C GLY A 9 7.80 14.22 -15.80
N GLU A 10 7.62 14.32 -17.14
CA GLU A 10 7.64 13.16 -18.05
C GLU A 10 8.92 12.32 -17.84
N PHE A 11 8.74 11.09 -17.37
CA PHE A 11 9.80 10.09 -17.25
C PHE A 11 10.27 9.61 -18.63
N GLN A 12 11.18 10.38 -19.25
CA GLN A 12 11.96 9.93 -20.42
C GLN A 12 13.39 9.63 -20.00
N ASP A 13 13.65 8.50 -19.38
CA ASP A 13 15.01 7.96 -19.38
C ASP A 13 15.06 6.43 -19.35
N LYS A 14 14.95 5.81 -20.53
CA LYS A 14 15.16 4.37 -20.73
C LYS A 14 16.66 3.98 -20.93
N LYS A 15 17.61 4.83 -20.55
CA LYS A 15 19.03 4.63 -20.82
C LYS A 15 19.91 4.80 -19.57
N GLY A 16 19.80 3.95 -18.58
CA GLY A 16 20.68 4.04 -17.40
C GLY A 16 20.78 2.78 -16.55
N TYR A 17 20.05 1.74 -16.90
CA TYR A 17 19.89 0.57 -16.00
C TYR A 17 20.86 -0.59 -16.24
N GLN A 18 21.89 -0.46 -17.10
CA GLN A 18 22.74 -1.61 -17.49
C GLN A 18 24.06 -1.73 -16.72
N ASP A 19 24.42 -0.79 -15.84
CA ASP A 19 25.72 -0.81 -15.14
C ASP A 19 25.55 -0.61 -13.60
N MET A 20 24.66 -1.36 -12.96
CA MET A 20 24.73 -1.47 -11.50
C MET A 20 25.61 -2.66 -11.13
N PRO A 21 26.59 -2.49 -10.22
CA PRO A 21 27.42 -3.61 -9.76
C PRO A 21 26.54 -4.69 -9.13
N ASP A 22 27.00 -5.97 -9.22
CA ASP A 22 26.46 -7.12 -8.50
C ASP A 22 26.45 -6.81 -6.99
N PHE A 23 25.38 -6.16 -6.53
CA PHE A 23 25.10 -6.06 -5.11
C PHE A 23 24.60 -7.41 -4.64
N ASP A 24 25.13 -7.87 -3.53
CA ASP A 24 24.60 -9.02 -2.81
C ASP A 24 23.18 -8.67 -2.32
N GLU A 25 22.18 -8.92 -3.20
CA GLU A 25 20.77 -8.49 -3.06
C GLU A 25 20.08 -9.06 -1.81
N LYS A 26 20.76 -9.88 -1.02
CA LYS A 26 20.13 -10.70 0.02
C LYS A 26 19.82 -9.97 1.31
N GLU A 27 20.40 -8.79 1.56
CA GLU A 27 20.22 -8.09 2.85
C GLU A 27 20.18 -6.55 2.75
N HIS A 28 20.01 -5.98 1.57
CA HIS A 28 19.95 -4.51 1.44
C HIS A 28 18.50 -4.02 1.50
N PHE A 29 18.22 -3.13 2.46
CA PHE A 29 16.93 -2.46 2.60
C PHE A 29 16.98 -1.09 1.92
N TYR A 30 15.91 -0.76 1.21
CA TYR A 30 15.74 0.48 0.48
C TYR A 30 14.78 1.40 1.25
N PHE A 31 15.27 2.53 1.67
CA PHE A 31 14.48 3.52 2.40
C PHE A 31 14.43 4.83 1.62
N ASP A 32 13.32 5.54 1.75
CA ASP A 32 13.21 6.87 1.20
C ASP A 32 14.17 7.83 1.92
N ASP A 33 14.65 8.81 1.19
CA ASP A 33 15.48 9.88 1.70
C ASP A 33 14.75 11.25 1.59
N GLU A 34 15.26 12.25 2.30
CA GLU A 34 14.63 13.57 2.40
C GLU A 34 14.63 14.35 1.06
N GLU A 35 15.51 14.00 0.11
CA GLU A 35 15.62 14.72 -1.16
C GLU A 35 14.69 14.16 -2.22
N MET A 36 14.57 12.82 -2.29
CA MET A 36 13.79 12.13 -3.34
C MET A 36 12.42 11.65 -2.87
N GLY A 37 12.25 11.41 -1.57
CA GLY A 37 11.01 10.83 -1.05
C GLY A 37 10.70 9.45 -1.65
N ILE A 38 9.42 9.19 -1.91
CA ILE A 38 8.94 7.97 -2.56
C ILE A 38 9.30 8.01 -4.05
N HIS A 39 10.34 7.27 -4.42
CA HIS A 39 10.90 7.34 -5.77
C HIS A 39 11.39 5.96 -6.24
N PRO A 40 11.43 5.67 -7.55
CA PRO A 40 12.01 4.41 -8.05
C PRO A 40 13.43 4.15 -7.56
N LEU A 41 14.27 5.18 -7.45
CA LEU A 41 15.66 5.02 -6.99
C LEU A 41 15.79 4.73 -5.50
N THR A 42 14.79 5.07 -4.69
CA THR A 42 14.73 4.73 -3.26
C THR A 42 13.97 3.42 -3.00
N SER A 43 13.65 2.67 -4.06
CA SER A 43 12.88 1.44 -4.01
C SER A 43 13.70 0.22 -4.42
N HIS A 44 13.41 -0.93 -3.81
CA HIS A 44 14.04 -2.21 -4.18
C HIS A 44 13.90 -2.49 -5.68
N PRO A 45 14.92 -3.09 -6.37
CA PRO A 45 14.86 -3.39 -7.80
C PRO A 45 13.62 -4.18 -8.23
N TYR A 46 13.16 -5.13 -7.43
CA TYR A 46 11.91 -5.86 -7.70
C TYR A 46 10.70 -4.94 -7.66
N PHE A 47 10.60 -4.02 -6.68
CA PHE A 47 9.51 -3.06 -6.65
C PHE A 47 9.48 -2.21 -7.92
N ARG A 48 10.60 -1.64 -8.33
CA ARG A 48 10.71 -0.85 -9.57
C ARG A 48 10.30 -1.62 -10.83
N ASN A 49 10.59 -2.94 -10.86
CA ASN A 49 10.32 -3.76 -12.03
C ASN A 49 8.84 -4.16 -12.15
N TYR A 50 8.20 -4.48 -11.04
CA TYR A 50 6.81 -4.97 -11.03
C TYR A 50 5.78 -3.89 -10.75
N PHE A 51 6.16 -2.83 -10.06
CA PHE A 51 5.31 -1.72 -9.64
C PHE A 51 5.85 -0.41 -10.25
N SER A 52 5.88 -0.37 -11.58
CA SER A 52 6.48 0.73 -12.34
C SER A 52 5.49 1.82 -12.75
N ASP A 53 4.22 1.66 -12.44
CA ASP A 53 3.17 2.64 -12.72
C ASP A 53 3.30 3.86 -11.80
N GLU A 54 2.88 5.03 -12.27
CA GLU A 54 2.96 6.29 -11.51
C GLU A 54 2.21 6.22 -10.17
N ILE A 55 1.11 5.46 -10.09
CA ILE A 55 0.32 5.29 -8.85
C ILE A 55 1.14 4.84 -7.64
N TYR A 56 2.26 4.15 -7.85
CA TYR A 56 3.12 3.67 -6.75
C TYR A 56 4.08 4.74 -6.21
N TYR A 57 4.13 5.89 -6.86
CA TYR A 57 5.03 6.99 -6.53
C TYR A 57 4.29 8.32 -6.39
N ASP A 58 2.98 8.33 -6.64
CA ASP A 58 2.15 9.51 -6.47
C ASP A 58 1.73 9.65 -4.99
N THR A 59 2.19 10.73 -4.36
CA THR A 59 1.88 11.06 -2.96
C THR A 59 0.73 12.07 -2.83
N CYS A 60 0.10 12.45 -3.94
CA CYS A 60 -1.00 13.40 -3.97
C CYS A 60 -2.35 12.76 -4.33
N ASP A 61 -2.32 11.54 -4.84
CA ASP A 61 -3.52 10.79 -5.22
C ASP A 61 -4.00 9.95 -4.02
N GLU A 62 -5.10 10.36 -3.39
CA GLU A 62 -5.68 9.70 -2.21
C GLU A 62 -6.05 8.22 -2.43
N GLU A 63 -6.15 7.78 -3.68
CA GLU A 63 -6.44 6.39 -4.05
C GLU A 63 -5.18 5.58 -4.37
N ALA A 64 -4.03 6.24 -4.50
CA ALA A 64 -2.73 5.59 -4.62
C ALA A 64 -2.31 4.94 -3.29
N PRO A 65 -1.52 3.86 -3.33
CA PRO A 65 -1.20 3.11 -2.10
C PRO A 65 -0.40 3.91 -1.07
N PHE A 66 0.31 4.96 -1.49
CA PHE A 66 1.10 5.84 -0.63
C PHE A 66 0.68 7.31 -0.73
N GLY A 67 -0.46 7.58 -1.33
CA GLY A 67 -0.94 8.94 -1.57
C GLY A 67 -2.02 9.39 -0.58
N SER A 68 -2.76 8.47 0.04
CA SER A 68 -3.61 8.81 1.19
C SER A 68 -2.77 9.12 2.42
N ASP A 69 -3.29 9.92 3.34
CA ASP A 69 -2.63 10.22 4.61
C ASP A 69 -2.27 8.91 5.36
N GLU A 70 -3.21 7.97 5.43
CA GLU A 70 -3.02 6.68 6.09
C GLU A 70 -1.97 5.80 5.40
N GLY A 71 -1.97 5.78 4.06
CA GLY A 71 -1.02 5.00 3.28
C GLY A 71 0.39 5.56 3.38
N HIS A 72 0.52 6.89 3.32
CA HIS A 72 1.80 7.58 3.48
C HIS A 72 2.37 7.36 4.88
N ASP A 73 1.60 7.64 5.91
CA ASP A 73 2.02 7.48 7.30
C ASP A 73 2.38 6.02 7.62
N ALA A 74 1.59 5.06 7.11
CA ALA A 74 1.90 3.64 7.27
C ALA A 74 3.25 3.27 6.62
N LEU A 75 3.59 3.82 5.45
CA LEU A 75 4.89 3.59 4.83
C LEU A 75 6.02 4.19 5.65
N MET A 76 5.87 5.42 6.16
CA MET A 76 6.88 6.10 6.96
C MET A 76 7.15 5.33 8.26
N GLU A 77 6.11 4.95 8.99
CA GLU A 77 6.22 4.17 10.22
C GLU A 77 6.80 2.77 9.98
N LEU A 78 6.46 2.13 8.85
CA LEU A 78 7.05 0.84 8.45
C LEU A 78 8.56 0.97 8.18
N GLN A 79 8.99 2.03 7.50
CA GLN A 79 10.40 2.31 7.28
C GLN A 79 11.13 2.48 8.60
N ASP A 80 10.56 3.23 9.53
CA ASP A 80 11.13 3.44 10.86
C ASP A 80 11.20 2.15 11.68
N LEU A 81 10.17 1.32 11.61
CA LEU A 81 10.19 -0.01 12.25
C LEU A 81 11.33 -0.87 11.70
N LEU A 82 11.48 -0.95 10.37
CA LEU A 82 12.48 -1.80 9.73
C LEU A 82 13.90 -1.25 9.87
N ARG A 83 14.09 0.08 9.94
CA ARG A 83 15.38 0.68 10.31
C ARG A 83 15.81 0.29 11.73
N LYS A 84 14.87 0.28 12.69
CA LYS A 84 15.13 -0.08 14.10
C LYS A 84 15.25 -1.59 14.31
N ASN A 85 14.44 -2.37 13.60
CA ASN A 85 14.41 -3.83 13.72
C ASN A 85 14.18 -4.50 12.36
N PRO A 86 15.25 -4.83 11.59
CA PRO A 86 15.15 -5.47 10.28
C PRO A 86 14.43 -6.84 10.29
N GLN A 87 14.28 -7.47 11.43
CA GLN A 87 13.60 -8.76 11.61
C GLN A 87 12.18 -8.62 12.20
N ALA A 88 11.62 -7.41 12.18
CA ALA A 88 10.28 -7.17 12.72
C ALA A 88 9.22 -8.03 11.98
N ASN A 89 8.22 -8.49 12.72
CA ASN A 89 7.07 -9.18 12.13
C ASN A 89 6.14 -8.15 11.45
N VAL A 90 6.31 -7.97 10.15
CA VAL A 90 5.55 -6.99 9.35
C VAL A 90 4.06 -7.35 9.24
N CYS A 91 3.68 -8.63 9.43
CA CYS A 91 2.28 -9.03 9.43
C CYS A 91 1.44 -8.42 10.55
N GLU A 92 2.05 -8.21 11.71
CA GLU A 92 1.38 -7.60 12.86
C GLU A 92 1.38 -6.07 12.81
N PHE A 93 2.13 -5.48 11.88
CA PHE A 93 2.34 -4.04 11.82
C PHE A 93 1.03 -3.27 11.62
N PRO A 94 0.13 -3.60 10.66
CA PRO A 94 -1.12 -2.86 10.49
C PRO A 94 -1.98 -2.82 11.75
N ASN A 95 -2.11 -3.96 12.43
CA ASN A 95 -2.85 -4.03 13.69
C ASN A 95 -2.24 -3.15 14.79
N LYS A 96 -0.89 -3.20 14.93
CA LYS A 96 -0.20 -2.41 15.95
C LYS A 96 -0.32 -0.91 15.68
N LEU A 97 -0.13 -0.50 14.43
CA LEU A 97 -0.24 0.90 14.03
C LEU A 97 -1.64 1.44 14.32
N ILE A 98 -2.68 0.74 13.88
CA ILE A 98 -4.07 1.17 14.04
C ILE A 98 -4.50 1.16 15.52
N GLU A 99 -4.32 0.04 16.24
CA GLU A 99 -4.87 -0.09 17.58
C GLU A 99 -4.03 0.54 18.69
N LYS A 100 -2.69 0.55 18.55
CA LYS A 100 -1.81 1.00 19.63
C LYS A 100 -1.27 2.40 19.42
N ASP A 101 -0.92 2.74 18.18
CA ASP A 101 -0.26 4.01 17.90
C ASP A 101 -1.29 5.09 17.56
N TRP A 102 -2.38 4.72 16.85
CA TRP A 102 -3.45 5.65 16.47
C TRP A 102 -4.72 5.53 17.33
N GLU A 103 -4.82 4.52 18.19
CA GLU A 103 -5.97 4.27 19.09
C GLU A 103 -7.31 4.11 18.34
N LEU A 104 -7.26 3.59 17.09
CA LEU A 104 -8.41 3.33 16.22
C LEU A 104 -8.80 1.85 16.25
N THR A 105 -9.82 1.47 15.49
CA THR A 105 -10.31 0.08 15.44
C THR A 105 -9.73 -0.66 14.23
N TYR A 106 -8.95 -1.71 14.45
CA TYR A 106 -8.46 -2.56 13.37
C TYR A 106 -9.55 -3.50 12.89
N LEU A 107 -9.99 -3.33 11.64
CA LEU A 107 -11.06 -4.09 10.99
C LEU A 107 -10.52 -4.85 9.76
N PRO A 108 -9.72 -5.91 9.94
CA PRO A 108 -9.18 -6.65 8.80
C PRO A 108 -10.27 -7.32 7.96
N PRO A 109 -10.07 -7.50 6.64
CA PRO A 109 -11.01 -8.19 5.79
C PRO A 109 -11.29 -9.63 6.30
N ALA A 110 -12.55 -9.96 6.49
CA ALA A 110 -12.96 -11.30 6.93
C ALA A 110 -13.08 -12.25 5.72
N PRO A 111 -12.56 -13.49 5.81
CA PRO A 111 -12.78 -14.48 4.78
C PRO A 111 -14.26 -14.77 4.57
N ASN A 112 -14.71 -14.83 3.31
CA ASN A 112 -16.09 -15.17 2.93
C ASN A 112 -17.18 -14.23 3.50
N GLN A 113 -16.85 -12.99 3.84
CA GLN A 113 -17.81 -11.98 4.25
C GLN A 113 -18.85 -11.73 3.14
N SER A 114 -20.14 -11.84 3.48
CA SER A 114 -21.22 -11.53 2.55
C SER A 114 -21.36 -10.02 2.29
N ASP A 115 -22.08 -9.63 1.22
CA ASP A 115 -22.37 -8.22 0.93
C ASP A 115 -23.29 -7.60 2.00
N GLU A 116 -24.18 -8.38 2.61
CA GLU A 116 -25.04 -7.95 3.72
C GLU A 116 -24.22 -7.66 4.99
N GLU A 117 -23.26 -8.53 5.32
CA GLU A 117 -22.36 -8.31 6.46
C GLU A 117 -21.47 -7.09 6.25
N LEU A 118 -20.96 -6.88 5.02
CA LEU A 118 -20.18 -5.69 4.70
C LEU A 118 -21.01 -4.40 4.86
N ARG A 119 -22.26 -4.39 4.33
CA ARG A 119 -23.17 -3.25 4.51
C ARG A 119 -23.45 -2.98 5.98
N ALA A 120 -23.68 -4.03 6.78
CA ALA A 120 -23.91 -3.89 8.21
C ALA A 120 -22.71 -3.32 8.96
N GLN A 121 -21.48 -3.62 8.54
CA GLN A 121 -20.27 -3.02 9.11
C GLN A 121 -20.12 -1.54 8.70
N VAL A 122 -20.41 -1.20 7.46
CA VAL A 122 -20.39 0.19 6.96
C VAL A 122 -21.38 1.09 7.72
N GLU A 123 -22.53 0.56 8.12
CA GLU A 123 -23.55 1.30 8.88
C GLU A 123 -23.22 1.48 10.38
N GLN A 124 -22.17 0.84 10.88
CA GLN A 124 -21.73 0.97 12.27
C GLN A 124 -20.80 2.16 12.46
N GLU A 125 -20.71 2.63 13.69
CA GLU A 125 -19.66 3.56 14.12
C GLU A 125 -18.63 2.80 14.98
N TYR A 126 -17.35 3.09 14.73
CA TYR A 126 -16.23 2.53 15.47
C TYR A 126 -15.43 3.70 16.07
N ASN A 127 -15.36 3.77 17.40
CA ASN A 127 -14.67 4.86 18.10
C ASN A 127 -15.11 6.28 17.70
N GLY A 128 -16.38 6.41 17.24
CA GLY A 128 -16.94 7.68 16.79
C GLY A 128 -16.66 8.03 15.31
N LEU A 129 -16.03 7.13 14.57
CA LEU A 129 -15.84 7.25 13.12
C LEU A 129 -16.85 6.37 12.36
N PRO A 130 -17.31 6.81 11.18
CA PRO A 130 -18.16 6.01 10.30
C PRO A 130 -17.47 4.71 9.88
N GLY A 131 -18.25 3.62 9.79
CA GLY A 131 -17.70 2.31 9.49
C GLY A 131 -17.05 2.20 8.11
N ASP A 132 -17.54 2.93 7.11
CA ASP A 132 -16.91 2.97 5.79
C ASP A 132 -15.52 3.59 5.84
N GLN A 133 -15.31 4.63 6.63
CA GLN A 133 -13.99 5.25 6.81
C GLN A 133 -13.01 4.31 7.52
N GLU A 134 -13.42 3.70 8.64
CA GLU A 134 -12.58 2.75 9.38
C GLU A 134 -12.19 1.51 8.55
N LEU A 135 -13.12 1.00 7.74
CA LEU A 135 -12.85 -0.12 6.83
C LEU A 135 -11.86 0.28 5.74
N LEU A 136 -12.08 1.45 5.10
CA LEU A 136 -11.19 1.95 4.04
C LEU A 136 -9.78 2.21 4.59
N GLN A 137 -9.68 2.90 5.71
CA GLN A 137 -8.42 3.19 6.38
C GLN A 137 -7.65 1.90 6.71
N THR A 138 -8.32 0.90 7.27
CA THR A 138 -7.70 -0.41 7.52
C THR A 138 -7.16 -1.04 6.23
N ASP A 139 -7.92 -0.98 5.12
CA ASP A 139 -7.48 -1.53 3.83
C ASP A 139 -6.28 -0.78 3.24
N GLN A 140 -6.30 0.55 3.30
CA GLN A 140 -5.19 1.39 2.84
C GLN A 140 -3.90 1.09 3.61
N ILE A 141 -3.96 0.98 4.93
CA ILE A 141 -2.81 0.65 5.78
C ILE A 141 -2.27 -0.77 5.47
N ILE A 142 -3.15 -1.76 5.29
CA ILE A 142 -2.73 -3.12 4.91
C ILE A 142 -2.02 -3.10 3.54
N LEU A 143 -2.57 -2.41 2.56
CA LEU A 143 -1.99 -2.30 1.21
C LEU A 143 -0.67 -1.55 1.23
N ALA A 144 -0.60 -0.40 1.92
CA ALA A 144 0.63 0.36 2.08
C ALA A 144 1.71 -0.46 2.79
N THR A 145 1.35 -1.26 3.79
CA THR A 145 2.28 -2.17 4.48
C THR A 145 2.79 -3.26 3.54
N ALA A 146 1.92 -3.89 2.75
CA ALA A 146 2.29 -4.96 1.84
C ALA A 146 3.21 -4.46 0.70
N LEU A 147 2.82 -3.37 0.05
CA LEU A 147 3.60 -2.74 -1.01
C LEU A 147 4.87 -2.11 -0.46
N GLY A 148 4.82 -1.49 0.71
CA GLY A 148 5.96 -0.95 1.45
C GLY A 148 6.97 -2.04 1.81
N GLN A 149 6.52 -3.22 2.24
CA GLN A 149 7.42 -4.34 2.48
C GLN A 149 8.18 -4.73 1.21
N ILE A 150 7.48 -4.84 0.06
CA ILE A 150 8.14 -5.15 -1.22
C ILE A 150 9.09 -4.01 -1.61
N LYS A 151 8.65 -2.76 -1.47
CA LYS A 151 9.45 -1.56 -1.79
C LYS A 151 10.76 -1.50 -1.00
N ILE A 152 10.72 -1.89 0.26
CA ILE A 152 11.88 -1.82 1.16
C ILE A 152 12.76 -3.07 1.01
N THR A 153 12.17 -4.26 0.94
CA THR A 153 12.89 -5.55 1.11
C THR A 153 12.92 -6.44 -0.11
N GLY A 154 12.12 -6.13 -1.14
CA GLY A 154 11.91 -7.01 -2.30
C GLY A 154 11.14 -8.30 -1.98
N LYS A 155 10.55 -8.42 -0.80
CA LYS A 155 9.85 -9.62 -0.33
C LYS A 155 8.43 -9.28 0.11
N LEU A 156 7.55 -10.27 0.13
CA LEU A 156 6.20 -10.13 0.70
C LEU A 156 5.89 -11.33 1.59
N ASN A 157 5.51 -11.07 2.83
CA ASN A 157 5.07 -12.09 3.77
C ASN A 157 3.76 -12.76 3.27
N THR A 158 3.62 -14.07 3.43
CA THR A 158 2.47 -14.85 2.93
C THR A 158 1.14 -14.45 3.58
N GLU A 159 1.14 -14.14 4.87
CA GLU A 159 -0.08 -13.71 5.57
C GLU A 159 -0.46 -12.29 5.13
N LEU A 160 0.49 -11.39 5.06
CA LEU A 160 0.28 -10.01 4.60
C LEU A 160 -0.18 -9.97 3.13
N LYS A 161 0.36 -10.86 2.28
CA LYS A 161 -0.16 -11.08 0.93
C LYS A 161 -1.66 -11.39 0.93
N SER A 162 -2.07 -12.35 1.76
CA SER A 162 -3.48 -12.76 1.83
C SER A 162 -4.38 -11.61 2.29
N LEU A 163 -3.92 -10.83 3.26
CA LEU A 163 -4.60 -9.62 3.73
C LEU A 163 -4.69 -8.57 2.61
N ALA A 164 -3.60 -8.29 1.89
CA ALA A 164 -3.58 -7.31 0.80
C ALA A 164 -4.58 -7.65 -0.32
N PHE A 165 -4.65 -8.92 -0.74
CA PHE A 165 -5.65 -9.34 -1.74
C PHE A 165 -7.08 -9.24 -1.21
N ALA A 166 -7.31 -9.58 0.04
CA ALA A 166 -8.63 -9.44 0.67
C ALA A 166 -9.04 -7.97 0.84
N SER A 167 -8.08 -7.07 1.14
CA SER A 167 -8.31 -5.62 1.18
C SER A 167 -8.69 -5.07 -0.20
N LEU A 168 -7.97 -5.43 -1.27
CA LEU A 168 -8.33 -5.05 -2.64
C LEU A 168 -9.72 -5.55 -3.04
N GLU A 169 -10.10 -6.75 -2.63
CA GLU A 169 -11.44 -7.29 -2.87
C GLU A 169 -12.50 -6.50 -2.08
N ARG A 170 -12.25 -6.19 -0.80
CA ARG A 170 -13.18 -5.41 0.02
C ARG A 170 -13.35 -3.99 -0.50
N MET A 171 -12.27 -3.29 -0.84
CA MET A 171 -12.34 -1.96 -1.44
C MET A 171 -13.17 -1.97 -2.73
N GLU A 172 -12.94 -2.91 -3.65
CA GLU A 172 -13.75 -3.06 -4.86
C GLU A 172 -15.24 -3.26 -4.55
N ARG A 173 -15.54 -4.07 -3.53
CA ARG A 173 -16.93 -4.28 -3.09
C ARG A 173 -17.54 -3.02 -2.47
N MET A 174 -16.78 -2.27 -1.67
CA MET A 174 -17.24 -1.01 -1.08
C MET A 174 -17.55 0.02 -2.15
N TYR A 175 -16.68 0.23 -3.15
CA TYR A 175 -16.96 1.10 -4.28
C TYR A 175 -18.24 0.68 -5.02
N ARG A 176 -18.42 -0.59 -5.29
CA ARG A 176 -19.60 -1.11 -6.01
C ARG A 176 -20.88 -1.01 -5.20
N LEU A 177 -20.86 -1.27 -3.90
CA LEU A 177 -22.05 -1.47 -3.08
C LEU A 177 -22.49 -0.23 -2.32
N ILE A 178 -21.53 0.64 -1.97
CA ILE A 178 -21.76 1.74 -1.03
C ILE A 178 -21.65 3.09 -1.74
N TRP A 179 -20.50 3.37 -2.39
CA TRP A 179 -20.21 4.70 -2.95
C TRP A 179 -20.65 4.88 -4.41
N GLY A 180 -21.05 3.80 -5.07
CA GLY A 180 -21.27 3.81 -6.51
C GLY A 180 -19.96 3.77 -7.28
N TRP A 181 -19.94 2.96 -8.34
CA TRP A 181 -18.73 2.73 -9.14
C TRP A 181 -18.60 3.78 -10.25
N GLU A 182 -18.64 5.06 -9.89
CA GLU A 182 -18.58 6.17 -10.87
C GLU A 182 -17.15 6.70 -11.07
N ASN A 183 -16.20 6.31 -10.19
CA ASN A 183 -14.82 6.76 -10.31
C ASN A 183 -13.97 5.73 -11.09
N GLU A 184 -13.65 6.08 -12.35
CA GLU A 184 -12.80 5.25 -13.22
C GLU A 184 -11.38 5.10 -12.65
N GLN A 185 -10.91 6.08 -11.87
CA GLN A 185 -9.58 6.08 -11.28
C GLN A 185 -9.44 5.03 -10.17
N SER A 186 -10.39 4.95 -9.24
CA SER A 186 -10.41 3.89 -8.21
C SER A 186 -10.42 2.50 -8.82
N HIS A 187 -11.15 2.33 -9.91
CA HIS A 187 -11.20 1.09 -10.67
C HIS A 187 -9.83 0.71 -11.22
N TYR A 188 -9.16 1.70 -11.82
CA TYR A 188 -7.85 1.51 -12.38
C TYR A 188 -6.84 1.13 -11.28
N HIS A 189 -6.78 1.87 -10.18
CA HIS A 189 -5.82 1.64 -9.09
C HIS A 189 -5.97 0.25 -8.45
N ILE A 190 -7.19 -0.13 -8.07
CA ILE A 190 -7.46 -1.46 -7.48
C ILE A 190 -7.10 -2.58 -8.47
N GLY A 191 -7.51 -2.44 -9.73
CA GLY A 191 -7.20 -3.40 -10.78
C GLY A 191 -5.70 -3.53 -11.03
N LYS A 192 -5.00 -2.39 -11.11
CA LYS A 192 -3.56 -2.31 -11.33
C LYS A 192 -2.76 -2.93 -10.18
N MET A 193 -3.06 -2.56 -8.93
CA MET A 193 -2.42 -3.14 -7.76
C MET A 193 -2.59 -4.66 -7.71
N ARG A 194 -3.81 -5.15 -8.00
CA ARG A 194 -4.09 -6.59 -8.05
C ARG A 194 -3.30 -7.31 -9.13
N GLU A 195 -3.22 -6.73 -10.33
CA GLU A 195 -2.47 -7.30 -11.46
C GLU A 195 -0.98 -7.38 -11.13
N ASP A 196 -0.39 -6.29 -10.64
CA ASP A 196 1.05 -6.21 -10.40
C ASP A 196 1.48 -7.07 -9.22
N LEU A 197 0.69 -7.13 -8.13
CA LEU A 197 0.90 -8.10 -7.05
C LEU A 197 0.86 -9.55 -7.55
N ASN A 198 -0.07 -9.88 -8.45
CA ASN A 198 -0.14 -11.22 -9.05
C ASN A 198 1.08 -11.54 -9.92
N LYS A 199 1.59 -10.56 -10.70
CA LYS A 199 2.81 -10.74 -11.50
C LYS A 199 4.01 -10.96 -10.60
N PHE A 200 4.21 -10.07 -9.62
CA PHE A 200 5.29 -10.18 -8.64
C PHE A 200 5.32 -11.56 -7.97
N MET A 201 4.16 -12.05 -7.50
CA MET A 201 4.07 -13.33 -6.80
C MET A 201 4.31 -14.55 -7.69
N LYS A 202 4.05 -14.48 -9.00
CA LYS A 202 4.28 -15.57 -9.94
C LYS A 202 5.75 -15.76 -10.29
N GLU A 203 6.52 -14.68 -10.26
CA GLU A 203 7.90 -14.69 -10.75
C GLU A 203 8.93 -14.78 -9.62
N ILE A 204 8.57 -14.41 -8.39
CA ILE A 204 9.48 -14.39 -7.23
C ILE A 204 9.28 -15.63 -6.31
N ASN A 205 8.19 -16.36 -6.44
CA ASN A 205 7.95 -17.65 -5.78
C ASN A 205 8.11 -18.74 -6.82
#